data_40c73804ee7417962aa30c75b492ad53
#
_entry.id   40c73804ee7417962aa30c75b492ad53
#
_cell.length_a   1.000
_cell.length_b   1.000
_cell.length_c   1.000
_cell.angle_alpha   90.00
_cell.angle_beta   90.00
_cell.angle_gamma   90.00
#
_symmetry.space_group_name_H-M   'P 1'
#
loop_
_entity.id
_entity.type
_entity.pdbx_description
1 polymer ?
#
loop_
_entity_poly.entity_id
_entity_poly.type
_entity_poly.pdbx_seq_one_letter_code
_entity_poly.pdbx_strand_id
1 'polypeptide(L)'
;TNDYLLREEKNKNKDINICVAEEQTKGRGRRGKSWISPKFKNIYFSLNSYLKKEDLSGLSIAVALSVSEVLSKINVMSMIKWPNDLLVGNKKICGILIETAKIDKLNKVVIGIGINVNMEYSELIDQEWTSIKLEKKQSVDRNSIITEMINQLCITLNKFEQEEFDYFINKFTSLDLLKDKQFTLKDKPNETFIGKGIDNKGLLIAQNLKNQRIVKFSSG
;
A
#
# COMPACT_ATOMS: atom_id res chain seq x y z
N THR A 1 -1.52 -0.82 15.01
CA THR A 1 -1.97 0.56 14.72
C THR A 1 -3.37 0.58 14.12
N ASN A 2 -3.68 -0.19 13.07
CA ASN A 2 -5.02 -0.24 12.48
C ASN A 2 -6.11 -0.59 13.49
N ASP A 3 -5.92 -1.65 14.27
CA ASP A 3 -6.91 -2.09 15.27
C ASP A 3 -7.22 -1.00 16.31
N TYR A 4 -6.23 -0.17 16.65
CA TYR A 4 -6.43 0.96 17.55
C TYR A 4 -7.39 1.97 16.91
N LEU A 5 -7.12 2.42 15.69
CA LEU A 5 -7.95 3.41 14.99
C LEU A 5 -9.34 2.87 14.61
N LEU A 6 -9.45 1.55 14.32
CA LEU A 6 -10.76 0.94 14.05
C LEU A 6 -11.67 0.96 15.28
N ARG A 7 -11.11 0.70 16.47
CA ARG A 7 -11.87 0.67 17.73
C ARG A 7 -12.20 2.05 18.28
N GLU A 8 -11.54 3.07 17.79
CA GLU A 8 -11.80 4.45 18.20
C GLU A 8 -13.13 4.95 17.62
N GLU A 9 -14.24 4.55 18.26
CA GLU A 9 -15.60 4.89 17.82
C GLU A 9 -16.02 6.33 18.16
N LYS A 10 -15.28 7.04 19.03
CA LYS A 10 -15.75 8.25 19.71
C LYS A 10 -15.29 9.56 19.09
N ASN A 11 -14.72 9.55 17.90
CA ASN A 11 -14.36 10.81 17.27
C ASN A 11 -15.61 11.48 16.65
N LYS A 12 -16.38 12.18 17.49
CA LYS A 12 -17.62 12.91 17.10
C LYS A 12 -17.33 13.92 15.98
N ASN A 13 -16.10 14.40 15.87
CA ASN A 13 -15.71 15.42 14.89
C ASN A 13 -15.32 14.84 13.53
N LYS A 14 -15.21 13.49 13.41
CA LYS A 14 -14.76 12.83 12.17
C LYS A 14 -13.38 13.33 11.69
N ASP A 15 -12.51 13.65 12.64
CA ASP A 15 -11.16 14.15 12.37
C ASP A 15 -10.24 13.04 11.85
N ILE A 16 -9.17 13.45 11.18
CA ILE A 16 -8.08 12.57 10.84
C ILE A 16 -7.29 12.28 12.12
N ASN A 17 -7.12 11.00 12.46
CA ASN A 17 -6.24 10.56 13.53
C ASN A 17 -5.11 9.71 12.96
N ILE A 18 -3.97 9.79 13.62
CA ILE A 18 -2.76 9.08 13.25
C ILE A 18 -2.30 8.23 14.44
N CYS A 19 -1.94 7.00 14.17
CA CYS A 19 -1.33 6.10 15.14
C CYS A 19 0.00 5.60 14.60
N VAL A 20 1.07 5.85 15.35
CA VAL A 20 2.42 5.34 15.05
C VAL A 20 2.86 4.44 16.21
N ALA A 21 3.50 3.33 15.90
CA ALA A 21 4.04 2.41 16.90
C ALA A 21 5.52 2.15 16.66
N GLU A 22 6.27 1.95 17.74
CA GLU A 22 7.68 1.55 17.67
C GLU A 22 7.85 0.04 17.43
N GLU A 23 6.81 -0.73 17.74
CA GLU A 23 6.76 -2.18 17.60
C GLU A 23 5.31 -2.63 17.40
N GLN A 24 5.09 -3.74 16.72
CA GLN A 24 3.80 -4.41 16.69
C GLN A 24 3.96 -5.89 17.05
N THR A 25 3.32 -6.32 18.12
CA THR A 25 3.31 -7.73 18.54
C THR A 25 2.40 -8.61 17.67
N LYS A 26 1.43 -8.00 16.99
CA LYS A 26 0.46 -8.66 16.09
C LYS A 26 0.29 -7.85 14.81
N GLY A 27 1.42 -7.52 14.14
CA GLY A 27 1.39 -6.84 12.85
C GLY A 27 0.66 -7.68 11.80
N ARG A 28 -0.30 -7.08 11.09
CA ARG A 28 -1.14 -7.75 10.10
C ARG A 28 -0.89 -7.25 8.69
N GLY A 29 -0.86 -8.17 7.75
CA GLY A 29 -0.99 -7.92 6.32
C GLY A 29 -2.35 -8.40 5.82
N ARG A 30 -2.55 -8.34 4.51
CA ARG A 30 -3.77 -8.86 3.85
C ARG A 30 -3.87 -10.38 4.00
N ARG A 31 -5.10 -10.90 3.97
CA ARG A 31 -5.40 -12.35 3.97
C ARG A 31 -4.77 -13.10 5.14
N GLY A 32 -4.73 -12.48 6.31
CA GLY A 32 -4.22 -13.11 7.53
C GLY A 32 -2.70 -13.25 7.60
N LYS A 33 -1.94 -12.72 6.65
CA LYS A 33 -0.48 -12.70 6.73
C LYS A 33 0.00 -11.80 7.87
N SER A 34 1.10 -12.17 8.51
CA SER A 34 1.78 -11.34 9.49
C SER A 34 2.65 -10.28 8.82
N TRP A 35 2.81 -9.14 9.50
CA TRP A 35 3.79 -8.11 9.18
C TRP A 35 4.83 -8.06 10.30
N ILE A 36 6.06 -8.45 10.00
CA ILE A 36 7.16 -8.47 10.98
C ILE A 36 7.52 -7.06 11.38
N SER A 37 7.46 -6.78 12.66
CA SER A 37 7.49 -5.42 13.19
C SER A 37 8.49 -5.25 14.33
N PRO A 38 9.83 -5.38 14.07
CA PRO A 38 10.85 -5.25 15.11
C PRO A 38 10.92 -3.84 15.67
N LYS A 39 11.21 -3.77 16.97
CA LYS A 39 11.25 -2.52 17.73
C LYS A 39 12.31 -1.55 17.19
N PHE A 40 11.91 -0.27 17.04
CA PHE A 40 12.76 0.87 16.63
C PHE A 40 13.42 0.78 15.25
N LYS A 41 13.01 -0.15 14.40
CA LYS A 41 13.65 -0.34 13.08
C LYS A 41 12.86 0.27 11.92
N ASN A 42 11.57 0.11 11.92
CA ASN A 42 10.72 0.37 10.76
C ASN A 42 9.65 1.42 11.08
N ILE A 43 8.82 1.77 10.12
CA ILE A 43 7.62 2.59 10.31
C ILE A 43 6.41 1.67 10.33
N TYR A 44 5.62 1.78 11.41
CA TYR A 44 4.31 1.15 11.57
C TYR A 44 3.31 2.26 11.82
N PHE A 45 2.70 2.68 10.74
CA PHE A 45 1.85 3.86 10.68
C PHE A 45 0.44 3.48 10.32
N SER A 46 -0.54 4.14 10.92
CA SER A 46 -1.92 4.11 10.48
C SER A 46 -2.54 5.49 10.53
N LEU A 47 -3.37 5.79 9.56
CA LEU A 47 -4.17 7.01 9.48
C LEU A 47 -5.62 6.62 9.25
N ASN A 48 -6.57 7.23 9.97
CA ASN A 48 -7.97 7.15 9.60
C ASN A 48 -8.44 8.45 8.94
N SER A 49 -9.39 8.31 8.03
CA SER A 49 -10.11 9.42 7.42
C SER A 49 -11.56 9.03 7.16
N TYR A 50 -12.41 10.02 6.89
CA TYR A 50 -13.83 9.84 6.60
C TYR A 50 -14.13 10.39 5.21
N LEU A 51 -14.44 9.50 4.27
CA LEU A 51 -14.67 9.83 2.88
C LEU A 51 -16.17 9.78 2.57
N LYS A 52 -16.65 10.78 1.81
CA LYS A 52 -18.02 10.81 1.27
C LYS A 52 -18.17 9.91 0.05
N LYS A 53 -17.07 9.72 -0.68
CA LYS A 53 -17.03 8.87 -1.88
C LYS A 53 -17.50 7.45 -1.54
N GLU A 54 -18.51 6.97 -2.25
CA GLU A 54 -19.09 5.64 -1.99
C GLU A 54 -18.20 4.52 -2.53
N ASP A 55 -17.66 4.68 -3.73
CA ASP A 55 -16.74 3.73 -4.34
C ASP A 55 -15.30 4.04 -3.93
N LEU A 56 -14.74 3.18 -3.10
CA LEU A 56 -13.35 3.25 -2.63
C LEU A 56 -12.40 2.41 -3.48
N SER A 57 -12.86 1.89 -4.61
CA SER A 57 -12.04 1.13 -5.54
C SER A 57 -10.82 1.94 -5.97
N GLY A 58 -9.65 1.31 -5.99
CA GLY A 58 -8.39 1.98 -6.33
C GLY A 58 -7.73 2.78 -5.20
N LEU A 59 -8.37 2.96 -4.02
CA LEU A 59 -7.76 3.70 -2.90
C LEU A 59 -6.39 3.13 -2.50
N SER A 60 -6.23 1.81 -2.51
CA SER A 60 -4.95 1.16 -2.21
C SER A 60 -3.83 1.58 -3.18
N ILE A 61 -4.17 1.78 -4.45
CA ILE A 61 -3.25 2.25 -5.49
C ILE A 61 -2.91 3.73 -5.27
N ALA A 62 -3.90 4.57 -4.99
CA ALA A 62 -3.67 5.98 -4.68
C ALA A 62 -2.73 6.16 -3.48
N VAL A 63 -2.92 5.36 -2.42
CA VAL A 63 -2.02 5.33 -1.25
C VAL A 63 -0.63 4.80 -1.62
N ALA A 64 -0.53 3.75 -2.45
CA ALA A 64 0.75 3.23 -2.89
C ALA A 64 1.56 4.26 -3.71
N LEU A 65 0.88 5.03 -4.57
CA LEU A 65 1.49 6.14 -5.30
C LEU A 65 2.03 7.21 -4.35
N SER A 66 1.30 7.55 -3.29
CA SER A 66 1.76 8.50 -2.26
C SER A 66 3.03 8.03 -1.57
N VAL A 67 3.07 6.77 -1.14
CA VAL A 67 4.25 6.20 -0.48
C VAL A 67 5.43 6.13 -1.45
N SER A 68 5.21 5.75 -2.72
CA SER A 68 6.26 5.75 -3.75
C SER A 68 6.84 7.15 -3.97
N GLU A 69 5.99 8.18 -3.97
CA GLU A 69 6.43 9.57 -4.10
C GLU A 69 7.29 10.00 -2.89
N VAL A 70 6.90 9.66 -1.67
CA VAL A 70 7.70 9.91 -0.46
C VAL A 70 9.06 9.21 -0.52
N LEU A 71 9.10 7.94 -0.94
CA LEU A 71 10.34 7.19 -1.09
C LEU A 71 11.24 7.79 -2.17
N SER A 72 10.67 8.28 -3.27
CA SER A 72 11.45 8.90 -4.37
C SER A 72 12.15 10.19 -3.92
N LYS A 73 11.55 10.99 -3.04
CA LYS A 73 12.16 12.21 -2.47
C LYS A 73 13.45 11.93 -1.68
N ILE A 74 13.60 10.71 -1.20
CA ILE A 74 14.83 10.26 -0.53
C ILE A 74 15.69 9.35 -1.42
N ASN A 75 15.49 9.40 -2.73
CA ASN A 75 16.20 8.61 -3.74
C ASN A 75 16.06 7.08 -3.58
N VAL A 76 14.89 6.61 -3.13
CA VAL A 76 14.53 5.19 -3.13
C VAL A 76 13.43 4.97 -4.17
N MET A 77 13.82 4.49 -5.35
CA MET A 77 12.91 4.28 -6.46
C MET A 77 12.19 2.94 -6.30
N SER A 78 10.87 2.98 -6.16
CA SER A 78 10.05 1.79 -5.98
C SER A 78 9.05 1.61 -7.10
N MET A 79 8.71 0.35 -7.39
CA MET A 79 7.61 -0.07 -8.26
C MET A 79 6.45 -0.57 -7.42
N ILE A 80 5.23 -0.48 -7.95
CA ILE A 80 4.04 -0.95 -7.26
C ILE A 80 3.68 -2.34 -7.79
N LYS A 81 3.76 -3.32 -6.91
CA LYS A 81 3.18 -4.65 -7.16
C LYS A 81 1.71 -4.60 -6.75
N TRP A 82 0.85 -4.61 -7.74
CA TRP A 82 -0.59 -4.61 -7.51
C TRP A 82 -1.01 -5.68 -6.49
N PRO A 83 -1.95 -5.38 -5.57
CA PRO A 83 -2.66 -4.10 -5.44
C PRO A 83 -2.09 -3.17 -4.36
N ASN A 84 -1.08 -3.54 -3.56
CA ASN A 84 -0.79 -2.86 -2.29
C ASN A 84 0.65 -2.96 -1.78
N ASP A 85 1.56 -3.49 -2.56
CA ASP A 85 2.95 -3.66 -2.14
C ASP A 85 3.88 -2.76 -2.97
N LEU A 86 4.89 -2.16 -2.33
CA LEU A 86 5.97 -1.48 -3.02
C LEU A 86 7.23 -2.33 -2.96
N LEU A 87 7.92 -2.41 -4.10
CA LEU A 87 9.16 -3.16 -4.26
C LEU A 87 10.27 -2.28 -4.82
N VAL A 88 11.50 -2.52 -4.40
CA VAL A 88 12.71 -2.04 -5.06
C VAL A 88 13.37 -3.26 -5.73
N GLY A 89 13.46 -3.22 -7.06
CA GLY A 89 13.71 -4.45 -7.81
C GLY A 89 12.60 -5.47 -7.57
N ASN A 90 12.96 -6.66 -7.08
CA ASN A 90 12.01 -7.71 -6.71
C ASN A 90 11.78 -7.83 -5.19
N LYS A 91 12.37 -6.93 -4.39
CA LYS A 91 12.38 -7.01 -2.93
C LYS A 91 11.34 -6.06 -2.33
N LYS A 92 10.46 -6.58 -1.50
CA LYS A 92 9.41 -5.80 -0.85
C LYS A 92 9.98 -4.82 0.17
N ILE A 93 9.64 -3.54 0.05
CA ILE A 93 10.02 -2.47 0.99
C ILE A 93 8.85 -1.96 1.80
N CYS A 94 7.63 -2.00 1.25
CA CYS A 94 6.43 -1.49 1.90
C CYS A 94 5.22 -2.38 1.64
N GLY A 95 4.32 -2.45 2.62
CA GLY A 95 3.00 -3.06 2.50
C GLY A 95 1.91 -2.13 3.01
N ILE A 96 0.78 -2.10 2.34
CA ILE A 96 -0.37 -1.26 2.66
C ILE A 96 -1.56 -2.15 3.01
N LEU A 97 -2.25 -1.83 4.09
CA LEU A 97 -3.47 -2.50 4.52
C LEU A 97 -4.57 -1.46 4.76
N ILE A 98 -5.57 -1.44 3.92
CA ILE A 98 -6.75 -0.57 4.08
C ILE A 98 -7.90 -1.41 4.62
N GLU A 99 -8.49 -0.91 5.70
CA GLU A 99 -9.69 -1.47 6.32
C GLU A 99 -10.77 -0.37 6.37
N THR A 100 -12.01 -0.74 6.14
CA THR A 100 -13.11 0.23 6.01
C THR A 100 -14.29 -0.16 6.89
N ALA A 101 -14.99 0.86 7.39
CA ALA A 101 -16.26 0.70 8.08
C ALA A 101 -17.23 1.80 7.61
N LYS A 102 -18.51 1.47 7.49
CA LYS A 102 -19.54 2.46 7.20
C LYS A 102 -19.97 3.13 8.50
N ILE A 103 -19.91 4.46 8.56
CA ILE A 103 -20.38 5.24 9.71
C ILE A 103 -21.30 6.35 9.17
N ASP A 104 -22.57 6.22 9.43
CA ASP A 104 -23.62 7.07 8.84
C ASP A 104 -23.55 7.04 7.30
N LYS A 105 -23.37 8.23 6.69
CA LYS A 105 -23.22 8.40 5.23
C LYS A 105 -21.76 8.42 4.77
N LEU A 106 -20.79 8.19 5.67
CA LEU A 106 -19.37 8.26 5.36
C LEU A 106 -18.73 6.88 5.42
N ASN A 107 -17.69 6.72 4.66
CA ASN A 107 -16.77 5.59 4.78
C ASN A 107 -15.60 5.98 5.69
N LYS A 108 -15.55 5.42 6.91
CA LYS A 108 -14.33 5.45 7.71
C LYS A 108 -13.32 4.54 7.03
N VAL A 109 -12.20 5.09 6.62
CA VAL A 109 -11.07 4.33 6.07
C VAL A 109 -9.93 4.36 7.07
N VAL A 110 -9.32 3.21 7.35
CA VAL A 110 -8.10 3.09 8.15
C VAL A 110 -7.01 2.56 7.25
N ILE A 111 -6.00 3.37 7.03
CA ILE A 111 -4.89 3.12 6.11
C ILE A 111 -3.67 2.76 6.94
N GLY A 112 -3.32 1.48 6.96
CA GLY A 112 -2.10 0.97 7.59
C GLY A 112 -0.96 0.90 6.57
N ILE A 113 0.20 1.42 6.95
CA ILE A 113 1.42 1.44 6.13
C ILE A 113 2.57 0.91 6.97
N GLY A 114 3.17 -0.18 6.50
CA GLY A 114 4.41 -0.72 7.04
C GLY A 114 5.55 -0.46 6.05
N ILE A 115 6.60 0.27 6.48
CA ILE A 115 7.78 0.52 5.66
C ILE A 115 9.00 -0.06 6.37
N ASN A 116 9.76 -0.90 5.67
CA ASN A 116 11.06 -1.35 6.13
C ASN A 116 12.06 -0.18 6.01
N VAL A 117 12.54 0.34 7.14
CA VAL A 117 13.39 1.54 7.15
C VAL A 117 14.83 1.19 7.50
N ASN A 118 15.09 0.88 8.76
CA ASN A 118 16.44 0.64 9.29
C ASN A 118 16.68 -0.84 9.64
N MET A 119 15.82 -1.74 9.21
CA MET A 119 16.00 -3.19 9.37
C MET A 119 17.03 -3.71 8.38
N GLU A 120 17.95 -4.55 8.83
CA GLU A 120 19.04 -5.10 8.01
C GLU A 120 18.96 -6.62 7.87
N TYR A 121 18.28 -7.27 8.81
CA TYR A 121 18.19 -8.72 8.85
C TYR A 121 16.88 -9.19 9.48
N SER A 122 16.32 -10.28 8.98
CA SER A 122 15.20 -11.00 9.59
C SER A 122 15.08 -12.40 9.01
N GLU A 123 15.14 -13.42 9.85
CA GLU A 123 14.83 -14.82 9.48
C GLU A 123 13.33 -15.10 9.43
N LEU A 124 12.51 -14.19 9.98
CA LEU A 124 11.08 -14.38 10.11
C LEU A 124 10.31 -13.98 8.84
N ILE A 125 11.00 -13.43 7.83
CA ILE A 125 10.37 -12.99 6.58
C ILE A 125 10.68 -14.01 5.49
N ASP A 126 9.66 -14.73 5.05
CA ASP A 126 9.72 -15.83 4.07
C ASP A 126 9.67 -15.39 2.60
N GLN A 127 9.84 -14.11 2.31
CA GLN A 127 9.84 -13.53 0.97
C GLN A 127 11.01 -12.58 0.78
N GLU A 128 11.36 -12.30 -0.48
CA GLU A 128 12.37 -11.28 -0.80
C GLU A 128 11.94 -9.91 -0.27
N TRP A 129 12.80 -9.28 0.53
CA TRP A 129 12.55 -7.97 1.12
C TRP A 129 13.81 -7.09 1.14
N THR A 130 13.58 -5.80 1.25
CA THR A 130 14.64 -4.80 1.46
C THR A 130 14.18 -3.73 2.44
N SER A 131 15.07 -2.81 2.78
CA SER A 131 14.79 -1.63 3.59
C SER A 131 15.47 -0.40 3.02
N ILE A 132 15.03 0.79 3.44
CA ILE A 132 15.67 2.05 3.04
C ILE A 132 17.17 2.03 3.38
N LYS A 133 17.52 1.50 4.54
CA LYS A 133 18.92 1.38 4.97
C LYS A 133 19.76 0.49 4.04
N LEU A 134 19.21 -0.66 3.61
CA LEU A 134 19.89 -1.56 2.69
C LEU A 134 20.10 -0.92 1.31
N GLU A 135 19.11 -0.17 0.82
CA GLU A 135 19.19 0.52 -0.47
C GLU A 135 20.15 1.72 -0.44
N LYS A 136 20.12 2.51 0.63
CA LYS A 136 20.94 3.73 0.77
C LYS A 136 22.30 3.50 1.43
N LYS A 137 22.52 2.30 2.03
CA LYS A 137 23.70 1.96 2.83
C LYS A 137 23.93 2.88 4.04
N GLN A 138 22.87 3.54 4.51
CA GLN A 138 22.89 4.40 5.69
C GLN A 138 21.54 4.42 6.40
N SER A 139 21.57 4.60 7.72
CA SER A 139 20.33 4.79 8.50
C SER A 139 19.69 6.12 8.17
N VAL A 140 18.37 6.17 8.23
CA VAL A 140 17.59 7.39 7.98
C VAL A 140 16.69 7.70 9.17
N ASP A 141 16.35 8.96 9.33
CA ASP A 141 15.39 9.40 10.33
C ASP A 141 13.98 9.00 9.90
N ARG A 142 13.31 8.21 10.74
CA ARG A 142 11.94 7.73 10.49
C ARG A 142 10.92 8.85 10.61
N ASN A 143 11.17 9.84 11.49
CA ASN A 143 10.21 10.92 11.74
C ASN A 143 10.07 11.83 10.52
N SER A 144 11.17 12.11 9.82
CA SER A 144 11.13 12.90 8.58
C SER A 144 10.27 12.22 7.51
N ILE A 145 10.38 10.87 7.37
CA ILE A 145 9.58 10.09 6.43
C ILE A 145 8.10 10.10 6.84
N ILE A 146 7.80 9.95 8.14
CA ILE A 146 6.44 9.99 8.67
C ILE A 146 5.78 11.35 8.38
N THR A 147 6.50 12.44 8.63
CA THR A 147 6.01 13.81 8.37
C THR A 147 5.64 14.00 6.90
N GLU A 148 6.54 13.61 6.01
CA GLU A 148 6.31 13.72 4.57
C GLU A 148 5.14 12.80 4.11
N MET A 149 5.04 11.61 4.70
CA MET A 149 3.96 10.67 4.41
C MET A 149 2.59 11.21 4.84
N ILE A 150 2.50 11.87 6.01
CA ILE A 150 1.26 12.52 6.47
C ILE A 150 0.82 13.58 5.47
N ASN A 151 1.73 14.48 5.08
CA ASN A 151 1.42 15.54 4.12
C ASN A 151 0.95 14.97 2.78
N GLN A 152 1.66 13.99 2.26
CA GLN A 152 1.35 13.37 0.97
C GLN A 152 0.04 12.60 1.01
N LEU A 153 -0.28 11.90 2.10
CA LEU A 153 -1.54 11.20 2.27
C LEU A 153 -2.74 12.15 2.35
N CYS A 154 -2.61 13.27 3.07
CA CYS A 154 -3.68 14.28 3.12
C CYS A 154 -3.99 14.83 1.74
N ILE A 155 -2.96 15.17 0.94
CA ILE A 155 -3.14 15.62 -0.44
C ILE A 155 -3.83 14.54 -1.29
N THR A 156 -3.37 13.29 -1.16
CA THR A 156 -3.89 12.19 -1.95
C THR A 156 -5.33 11.85 -1.61
N LEU A 157 -5.69 11.82 -0.33
CA LEU A 157 -7.06 11.53 0.10
C LEU A 157 -8.03 12.61 -0.38
N ASN A 158 -7.63 13.88 -0.30
CA ASN A 158 -8.42 14.98 -0.84
C ASN A 158 -8.64 14.85 -2.36
N LYS A 159 -7.56 14.54 -3.10
CA LYS A 159 -7.68 14.28 -4.55
C LYS A 159 -8.51 13.05 -4.86
N PHE A 160 -8.37 11.96 -4.10
CA PHE A 160 -9.15 10.75 -4.29
C PHE A 160 -10.65 10.99 -4.08
N GLU A 161 -11.01 11.91 -3.20
CA GLU A 161 -12.40 12.29 -2.96
C GLU A 161 -12.97 13.18 -4.07
N GLN A 162 -12.18 14.08 -4.64
CA GLN A 162 -12.62 15.08 -5.61
C GLN A 162 -12.49 14.65 -7.06
N GLU A 163 -11.48 13.84 -7.38
CA GLU A 163 -11.14 13.49 -8.75
C GLU A 163 -11.66 12.11 -9.14
N GLU A 164 -11.81 11.90 -10.44
CA GLU A 164 -11.99 10.57 -11.00
C GLU A 164 -10.71 9.75 -10.88
N PHE A 165 -10.84 8.43 -10.77
CA PHE A 165 -9.69 7.54 -10.54
C PHE A 165 -8.66 7.56 -11.69
N ASP A 166 -9.05 8.01 -12.87
CA ASP A 166 -8.18 8.16 -14.05
C ASP A 166 -6.94 9.01 -13.79
N TYR A 167 -7.03 9.99 -12.86
CA TYR A 167 -5.87 10.76 -12.42
C TYR A 167 -4.74 9.86 -11.87
N PHE A 168 -5.10 8.79 -11.17
CA PHE A 168 -4.15 7.87 -10.56
C PHE A 168 -3.66 6.80 -11.53
N ILE A 169 -4.44 6.41 -12.53
CA ILE A 169 -4.10 5.39 -13.52
C ILE A 169 -2.83 5.79 -14.29
N ASN A 170 -2.76 7.03 -14.78
CA ASN A 170 -1.62 7.51 -15.54
C ASN A 170 -0.31 7.44 -14.72
N LYS A 171 -0.37 7.83 -13.45
CA LYS A 171 0.78 7.73 -12.53
C LYS A 171 1.14 6.28 -12.24
N PHE A 172 0.13 5.42 -11.99
CA PHE A 172 0.35 4.01 -11.72
C PHE A 172 1.02 3.30 -12.90
N THR A 173 0.63 3.62 -14.12
CA THR A 173 1.14 2.96 -15.34
C THR A 173 2.67 3.00 -15.45
N SER A 174 3.32 4.08 -14.97
CA SER A 174 4.78 4.21 -14.97
C SER A 174 5.47 3.43 -13.84
N LEU A 175 4.71 3.06 -12.80
CA LEU A 175 5.22 2.35 -11.62
C LEU A 175 4.69 0.92 -11.51
N ASP A 176 3.89 0.46 -12.47
CA ASP A 176 3.29 -0.88 -12.46
C ASP A 176 4.35 -1.97 -12.69
N LEU A 177 4.64 -2.72 -11.63
CA LEU A 177 5.60 -3.82 -11.69
C LEU A 177 5.16 -4.95 -12.62
N LEU A 178 3.85 -5.16 -12.81
CA LEU A 178 3.29 -6.28 -13.55
C LEU A 178 3.04 -5.96 -15.03
N LYS A 179 3.10 -4.69 -15.43
CA LYS A 179 2.84 -4.29 -16.80
C LYS A 179 3.78 -5.00 -17.80
N ASP A 180 3.18 -5.68 -18.76
CA ASP A 180 3.81 -6.48 -19.81
C ASP A 180 4.74 -7.59 -19.29
N LYS A 181 4.62 -7.95 -17.99
CA LYS A 181 5.34 -9.07 -17.39
C LYS A 181 4.43 -10.26 -17.17
N GLN A 182 5.02 -11.45 -17.26
CA GLN A 182 4.34 -12.69 -16.92
C GLN A 182 4.28 -12.90 -15.40
N PHE A 183 3.14 -13.39 -14.93
CA PHE A 183 2.96 -13.76 -13.54
C PHE A 183 1.95 -14.91 -13.38
N THR A 184 1.97 -15.55 -12.23
CA THR A 184 0.98 -16.55 -11.79
C THR A 184 0.30 -16.07 -10.53
N LEU A 185 -0.91 -16.52 -10.27
CA LEU A 185 -1.63 -16.30 -9.02
C LEU A 185 -1.54 -17.56 -8.14
N LYS A 186 -1.51 -17.37 -6.80
CA LYS A 186 -1.43 -18.50 -5.86
C LYS A 186 -2.61 -19.45 -5.96
N ASP A 187 -3.80 -18.92 -6.20
CA ASP A 187 -5.06 -19.66 -6.40
C ASP A 187 -5.21 -20.23 -7.82
N LYS A 188 -4.31 -19.86 -8.74
CA LYS A 188 -4.27 -20.34 -10.14
C LYS A 188 -2.84 -20.67 -10.59
N PRO A 189 -2.16 -21.63 -9.92
CA PRO A 189 -0.74 -21.89 -10.15
C PRO A 189 -0.43 -22.43 -11.56
N ASN A 190 -1.42 -23.01 -12.22
CA ASN A 190 -1.29 -23.59 -13.57
C ASN A 190 -1.68 -22.62 -14.69
N GLU A 191 -2.02 -21.39 -14.36
CA GLU A 191 -2.35 -20.34 -15.33
C GLU A 191 -1.29 -19.24 -15.31
N THR A 192 -0.78 -18.88 -16.47
CA THR A 192 0.16 -17.76 -16.64
C THR A 192 -0.56 -16.59 -17.31
N PHE A 193 -0.33 -15.41 -16.77
CA PHE A 193 -0.95 -14.17 -17.23
C PHE A 193 0.13 -13.15 -17.61
N ILE A 194 -0.21 -12.22 -18.51
CA ILE A 194 0.56 -10.99 -18.76
C ILE A 194 -0.25 -9.82 -18.23
N GLY A 195 0.37 -8.99 -17.39
CA GLY A 195 -0.23 -7.74 -16.89
C GLY A 195 -0.46 -6.74 -18.01
N LYS A 196 -1.65 -6.12 -18.01
CA LYS A 196 -2.04 -5.09 -18.98
C LYS A 196 -2.40 -3.76 -18.32
N GLY A 197 -1.99 -3.57 -17.07
CA GLY A 197 -2.33 -2.40 -16.28
C GLY A 197 -3.57 -2.59 -15.43
N ILE A 198 -4.25 -1.51 -15.11
CA ILE A 198 -5.47 -1.51 -14.29
C ILE A 198 -6.61 -0.79 -15.02
N ASP A 199 -7.84 -1.09 -14.63
CA ASP A 199 -9.02 -0.37 -15.12
C ASP A 199 -9.36 0.86 -14.24
N ASN A 200 -10.42 1.57 -14.59
CA ASN A 200 -10.92 2.76 -13.88
C ASN A 200 -11.47 2.49 -12.46
N LYS A 201 -11.48 1.22 -12.02
CA LYS A 201 -11.76 0.81 -10.64
C LYS A 201 -10.51 0.26 -9.94
N GLY A 202 -9.34 0.35 -10.56
CA GLY A 202 -8.11 -0.20 -10.00
C GLY A 202 -8.03 -1.73 -10.03
N LEU A 203 -8.89 -2.42 -10.78
CA LEU A 203 -8.79 -3.86 -10.99
C LEU A 203 -7.62 -4.16 -11.92
N LEU A 204 -6.83 -5.18 -11.59
CA LEU A 204 -5.75 -5.61 -12.47
C LEU A 204 -6.32 -6.24 -13.75
N ILE A 205 -5.94 -5.69 -14.89
CA ILE A 205 -6.23 -6.25 -16.21
C ILE A 205 -5.07 -7.17 -16.58
N ALA A 206 -5.38 -8.40 -16.97
CA ALA A 206 -4.37 -9.35 -17.42
C ALA A 206 -4.88 -10.21 -18.58
N GLN A 207 -3.96 -10.65 -19.41
CA GLN A 207 -4.21 -11.58 -20.51
C GLN A 207 -3.75 -12.98 -20.10
N ASN A 208 -4.65 -13.95 -20.12
CA ASN A 208 -4.32 -15.36 -19.92
C ASN A 208 -3.57 -15.88 -21.17
N LEU A 209 -2.36 -16.41 -20.97
CA LEU A 209 -1.52 -16.86 -22.07
C LEU A 209 -2.05 -18.11 -22.79
N LYS A 210 -2.79 -18.96 -22.08
CA LYS A 210 -3.29 -20.23 -22.64
C LYS A 210 -4.45 -20.01 -23.63
N ASN A 211 -5.39 -19.12 -23.28
CA ASN A 211 -6.61 -18.92 -24.06
C ASN A 211 -6.76 -17.51 -24.65
N GLN A 212 -5.76 -16.63 -24.45
CA GLN A 212 -5.68 -15.24 -24.93
C GLN A 212 -6.79 -14.32 -24.38
N ARG A 213 -7.60 -14.76 -23.42
CA ARG A 213 -8.70 -13.97 -22.85
C ARG A 213 -8.18 -12.90 -21.91
N ILE A 214 -8.80 -11.73 -21.97
CA ILE A 214 -8.61 -10.66 -21.00
C ILE A 214 -9.47 -10.95 -19.77
N VAL A 215 -8.85 -10.91 -18.62
CA VAL A 215 -9.49 -11.11 -17.30
C VAL A 215 -9.18 -9.95 -16.38
N LYS A 216 -10.06 -9.71 -15.40
CA LYS A 216 -9.86 -8.69 -14.37
C LYS A 216 -9.81 -9.35 -13.01
N PHE A 217 -8.91 -8.86 -12.16
CA PHE A 217 -8.74 -9.34 -10.78
C PHE A 217 -8.99 -8.21 -9.79
N SER A 218 -9.74 -8.50 -8.73
CA SER A 218 -10.01 -7.58 -7.60
C SER A 218 -9.03 -7.78 -6.44
N SER A 219 -8.33 -8.92 -6.41
CA SER A 219 -7.35 -9.25 -5.38
C SER A 219 -6.28 -10.18 -5.93
N GLY A 220 -5.07 -10.07 -5.44
CA GLY A 220 -3.91 -10.88 -5.82
C GLY A 220 -3.45 -11.79 -4.70
#